data_098671d0b7f1c37d06bd1c164477fdab
#
_entry.id   098671d0b7f1c37d06bd1c164477fdab
#
_cell.length_a   1.000
_cell.length_b   1.000
_cell.length_c   1.000
_cell.angle_alpha   90.00
_cell.angle_beta   90.00
_cell.angle_gamma   90.00
#
_symmetry.space_group_name_H-M   'P 1'
#
loop_
_entity.id
_entity.type
_entity.pdbx_description
1 polymer ?
#
loop_
_entity_poly.entity_id
_entity_poly.type
_entity_poly.pdbx_seq_one_letter_code
_entity_poly.pdbx_strand_id
1 'polypeptide(L)'
;QFDIAHSTLSIMTQWPGNDGTITMRASDSTETFFFPNSSGQQFVLDLTRPIISYASIQSNNSNNTTYAKIDDNITVSFLSTEMLSNTILPISGNINGNTISVTGSGTSWSASSTVSSIDPEGIATFEVSYYDVNGNAGGATLTSTTDASTVIVDKTAPTASNVTILSSNDNNTQATTGDTIKVSLTSNEALSSLSDAKIAGQTISASNIVSTTNTSWNFWYVMQGGELDGNVDFTFTANDIAGNGTTVNTPNSGSVSFSANPKILWVTSTNYNGSYNAGNVIGITVHFIESVYVTGGTPQLTLETGSPDAVVGYTSGSGTNTLRFDYIVSESDSSVDLSYASANALALNGSSIQDSAGNNAVLTLPEPGSVYSLSYNKNIIIDNVDPVVTSVSSNQSNGTFNINDYMYIYVHFNESIDVTG
;
A
#
# COMPACT_ATOMS: atom_id res chain seq x y z
N GLN A 1 -0.34 -55.69 56.48
CA GLN A 1 -0.73 -55.34 55.13
C GLN A 1 -2.11 -55.96 54.86
N PHE A 2 -3.11 -55.11 54.66
CA PHE A 2 -4.45 -55.53 54.24
C PHE A 2 -4.61 -55.25 52.75
N ASP A 3 -4.99 -56.26 51.99
CA ASP A 3 -5.27 -56.13 50.58
C ASP A 3 -6.83 -56.05 50.43
N ILE A 4 -7.35 -54.90 50.00
CA ILE A 4 -8.77 -54.74 49.83
C ILE A 4 -9.08 -55.08 48.38
N ALA A 5 -9.39 -56.32 48.12
CA ALA A 5 -9.99 -56.78 46.88
C ALA A 5 -11.52 -56.86 47.11
N HIS A 6 -12.28 -56.04 46.36
CA HIS A 6 -13.72 -55.91 46.43
C HIS A 6 -14.30 -55.29 47.74
N SER A 7 -14.95 -54.18 47.60
CA SER A 7 -15.98 -53.43 48.41
C SER A 7 -16.31 -53.84 49.85
N THR A 8 -15.52 -54.65 50.53
CA THR A 8 -15.71 -54.97 51.96
C THR A 8 -14.40 -54.97 52.68
N LEU A 9 -14.23 -54.01 53.57
CA LEU A 9 -13.12 -53.95 54.54
C LEU A 9 -13.54 -54.78 55.75
N SER A 10 -12.85 -55.95 56.01
CA SER A 10 -12.96 -56.66 57.24
C SER A 10 -11.93 -56.15 58.25
N ILE A 11 -12.35 -55.44 59.28
CA ILE A 11 -11.50 -54.95 60.37
C ILE A 11 -11.36 -56.01 61.41
N MET A 12 -10.12 -56.50 61.69
CA MET A 12 -9.86 -57.33 62.86
C MET A 12 -9.90 -56.47 64.15
N THR A 13 -10.68 -56.88 65.14
CA THR A 13 -10.91 -56.14 66.39
C THR A 13 -9.83 -56.40 67.47
N GLN A 14 -8.72 -57.11 67.10
CA GLN A 14 -7.60 -57.31 68.03
C GLN A 14 -6.27 -56.94 67.34
N TRP A 15 -5.60 -55.99 67.91
CA TRP A 15 -4.30 -55.50 67.50
C TRP A 15 -3.20 -56.13 68.37
N PRO A 16 -2.27 -56.89 67.81
CA PRO A 16 -1.10 -57.38 68.56
C PRO A 16 0.12 -56.49 68.27
N GLY A 17 0.41 -55.60 69.18
CA GLY A 17 1.74 -54.98 69.20
C GLY A 17 1.82 -53.53 68.69
N ASN A 18 2.80 -52.80 69.24
CA ASN A 18 2.95 -51.35 69.20
C ASN A 18 3.54 -50.78 67.91
N ASP A 19 3.66 -51.52 66.82
CA ASP A 19 4.37 -51.05 65.62
C ASP A 19 3.72 -51.44 64.25
N GLY A 20 2.40 -51.45 64.22
CA GLY A 20 1.71 -51.80 62.97
C GLY A 20 1.51 -50.63 61.99
N THR A 21 2.23 -50.67 60.86
CA THR A 21 1.90 -49.83 59.70
C THR A 21 0.72 -50.43 58.97
N ILE A 22 -0.40 -49.75 58.90
CA ILE A 22 -1.56 -50.15 58.04
C ILE A 22 -1.35 -49.56 56.67
N THR A 23 -1.07 -50.43 55.65
CA THR A 23 -1.06 -50.01 54.25
C THR A 23 -2.38 -50.44 53.63
N MET A 24 -3.19 -49.46 53.23
CA MET A 24 -4.44 -49.68 52.50
C MET A 24 -4.25 -49.52 51.00
N ARG A 25 -4.72 -50.47 50.21
CA ARG A 25 -4.83 -50.36 48.74
C ARG A 25 -6.28 -50.59 48.38
N ALA A 26 -6.84 -49.66 47.66
CA ALA A 26 -8.17 -49.79 47.09
C ALA A 26 -8.08 -49.76 45.55
N SER A 27 -8.90 -50.60 44.94
CA SER A 27 -8.88 -50.77 43.47
C SER A 27 -10.11 -50.25 42.77
N ASP A 28 -10.96 -49.47 43.18
CA ASP A 28 -12.06 -48.94 42.31
C ASP A 28 -13.37 -48.48 42.99
N SER A 29 -13.43 -47.93 44.17
CA SER A 29 -14.66 -47.35 44.62
C SER A 29 -14.47 -46.15 45.59
N THR A 30 -15.40 -45.20 45.56
CA THR A 30 -15.55 -44.11 46.51
C THR A 30 -16.10 -44.65 47.84
N GLU A 31 -15.24 -44.99 48.79
CA GLU A 31 -15.70 -45.31 50.14
C GLU A 31 -14.94 -44.43 51.15
N THR A 32 -15.70 -43.79 52.06
CA THR A 32 -15.17 -43.03 53.18
C THR A 32 -15.09 -43.94 54.40
N PHE A 33 -13.89 -44.18 54.89
CA PHE A 33 -13.67 -44.98 56.10
C PHE A 33 -13.34 -44.08 57.27
N PHE A 34 -14.10 -44.23 58.36
CA PHE A 34 -13.87 -43.50 59.61
C PHE A 34 -13.18 -44.43 60.61
N PHE A 35 -11.96 -44.08 61.00
CA PHE A 35 -11.24 -44.75 62.06
C PHE A 35 -11.13 -43.80 63.25
N PRO A 36 -11.93 -43.98 64.34
CA PRO A 36 -11.73 -43.18 65.52
C PRO A 36 -10.43 -43.63 66.25
N ASN A 37 -9.45 -42.78 66.31
CA ASN A 37 -8.31 -43.00 67.19
C ASN A 37 -8.59 -42.44 68.61
N SER A 38 -7.70 -42.70 69.57
CA SER A 38 -7.82 -42.20 70.96
C SER A 38 -7.78 -40.67 71.07
N SER A 39 -7.47 -39.93 69.99
CA SER A 39 -7.44 -38.46 69.92
C SER A 39 -8.63 -37.89 69.13
N GLY A 40 -9.59 -38.68 68.64
CA GLY A 40 -10.77 -38.23 67.90
C GLY A 40 -10.46 -37.75 66.46
N GLN A 41 -9.31 -38.09 65.91
CA GLN A 41 -8.95 -37.75 64.54
C GLN A 41 -9.70 -38.67 63.57
N GLN A 42 -10.26 -38.08 62.53
CA GLN A 42 -10.93 -38.81 61.45
C GLN A 42 -9.99 -38.88 60.22
N PHE A 43 -9.85 -40.05 59.66
CA PHE A 43 -9.15 -40.26 58.41
C PHE A 43 -10.21 -40.46 57.32
N VAL A 44 -10.16 -39.63 56.31
CA VAL A 44 -11.04 -39.76 55.09
C VAL A 44 -10.16 -40.36 54.01
N LEU A 45 -10.53 -41.50 53.49
CA LEU A 45 -9.89 -42.15 52.34
C LEU A 45 -10.66 -41.75 51.07
N ASP A 46 -10.05 -40.98 50.27
CA ASP A 46 -10.56 -40.62 48.96
C ASP A 46 -10.02 -41.60 47.91
N LEU A 47 -10.92 -42.30 47.22
CA LEU A 47 -10.64 -43.28 46.18
C LEU A 47 -11.21 -42.85 44.83
N THR A 48 -11.79 -41.67 44.79
CA THR A 48 -12.35 -41.13 43.54
C THR A 48 -11.23 -40.69 42.63
N ARG A 49 -11.33 -41.04 41.36
CA ARG A 49 -10.37 -40.59 40.35
C ARG A 49 -10.95 -39.39 39.63
N PRO A 50 -10.16 -38.32 39.46
CA PRO A 50 -10.59 -37.20 38.66
C PRO A 50 -10.80 -37.61 37.20
N ILE A 51 -11.89 -37.12 36.61
CA ILE A 51 -12.23 -37.33 35.20
C ILE A 51 -12.31 -35.95 34.53
N ILE A 52 -11.79 -35.81 33.30
CA ILE A 52 -11.96 -34.60 32.52
C ILE A 52 -13.33 -34.59 31.89
N SER A 53 -14.13 -33.59 32.26
CA SER A 53 -15.49 -33.37 31.78
C SER A 53 -15.57 -32.50 30.54
N TYR A 54 -14.57 -31.63 30.32
CA TYR A 54 -14.42 -30.76 29.17
C TYR A 54 -12.95 -30.56 28.84
N ALA A 55 -12.62 -30.55 27.57
CA ALA A 55 -11.30 -30.18 27.06
C ALA A 55 -11.39 -29.53 25.68
N SER A 56 -10.65 -28.44 25.48
CA SER A 56 -10.50 -27.72 24.22
C SER A 56 -9.05 -27.37 23.96
N ILE A 57 -8.70 -27.17 22.70
CA ILE A 57 -7.36 -26.70 22.30
C ILE A 57 -7.47 -25.48 21.38
N GLN A 58 -6.63 -24.48 21.58
CA GLN A 58 -6.54 -23.29 20.72
C GLN A 58 -5.13 -22.72 20.71
N SER A 59 -4.85 -21.91 19.70
CA SER A 59 -3.63 -21.12 19.59
C SER A 59 -3.93 -19.65 19.92
N ASN A 60 -2.89 -18.88 20.28
CA ASN A 60 -2.93 -17.42 20.38
C ASN A 60 -2.61 -16.73 19.03
N ASN A 61 -2.57 -17.46 17.93
CA ASN A 61 -2.31 -16.91 16.61
C ASN A 61 -3.32 -15.82 16.26
N SER A 62 -2.82 -14.63 15.89
CA SER A 62 -3.64 -13.43 15.64
C SER A 62 -4.48 -13.54 14.36
N ASN A 63 -4.07 -14.37 13.40
CA ASN A 63 -4.78 -14.54 12.13
C ASN A 63 -5.89 -15.59 12.25
N ASN A 64 -5.57 -16.73 12.89
CA ASN A 64 -6.54 -17.81 13.05
C ASN A 64 -6.15 -18.71 14.24
N THR A 65 -6.97 -18.76 15.28
CA THR A 65 -6.71 -19.54 16.49
C THR A 65 -6.73 -21.06 16.30
N THR A 66 -7.13 -21.56 15.13
CA THR A 66 -7.05 -22.99 14.76
C THR A 66 -5.73 -23.34 14.06
N TYR A 67 -4.83 -22.34 13.87
CA TYR A 67 -3.49 -22.50 13.36
C TYR A 67 -2.46 -21.97 14.37
N ALA A 68 -1.25 -22.47 14.30
CA ALA A 68 -0.12 -21.98 15.08
C ALA A 68 1.15 -21.99 14.23
N LYS A 69 1.93 -20.93 14.26
CA LYS A 69 3.27 -20.84 13.67
C LYS A 69 4.35 -20.74 14.74
N ILE A 70 5.60 -20.62 14.34
CA ILE A 70 6.72 -20.42 15.28
C ILE A 70 6.41 -19.21 16.19
N ASP A 71 6.72 -19.37 17.50
CA ASP A 71 6.49 -18.43 18.59
C ASP A 71 5.02 -18.27 19.03
N ASP A 72 4.05 -18.89 18.38
CA ASP A 72 2.68 -18.96 18.86
C ASP A 72 2.58 -19.93 20.05
N ASN A 73 1.64 -19.66 20.94
CA ASN A 73 1.37 -20.47 22.11
C ASN A 73 0.12 -21.31 21.91
N ILE A 74 0.25 -22.63 21.98
CA ILE A 74 -0.89 -23.57 21.96
C ILE A 74 -1.30 -23.83 23.40
N THR A 75 -2.61 -23.74 23.69
CA THR A 75 -3.20 -23.94 25.01
C THR A 75 -4.29 -25.00 24.98
N VAL A 76 -4.17 -26.00 25.83
CA VAL A 76 -5.20 -26.98 26.15
C VAL A 76 -5.87 -26.54 27.43
N SER A 77 -7.16 -26.22 27.38
CA SER A 77 -7.98 -25.86 28.54
C SER A 77 -8.90 -27.01 28.91
N PHE A 78 -9.00 -27.34 30.20
CA PHE A 78 -9.79 -28.49 30.64
C PHE A 78 -10.46 -28.29 32.02
N LEU A 79 -11.56 -28.98 32.19
CA LEU A 79 -12.32 -29.05 33.44
C LEU A 79 -12.37 -30.48 33.96
N SER A 80 -12.05 -30.66 35.24
CA SER A 80 -12.14 -31.94 35.93
C SER A 80 -13.39 -32.05 36.79
N THR A 81 -13.81 -33.26 37.12
CA THR A 81 -14.89 -33.55 38.04
C THR A 81 -14.52 -33.26 39.50
N GLU A 82 -13.23 -33.24 39.81
CA GLU A 82 -12.68 -33.06 41.15
C GLU A 82 -11.56 -32.02 41.12
N MET A 83 -11.20 -31.49 42.30
CA MET A 83 -10.10 -30.55 42.45
C MET A 83 -8.77 -31.25 42.15
N LEU A 84 -8.01 -30.70 41.20
CA LEU A 84 -6.67 -31.24 40.86
C LEU A 84 -5.59 -30.61 41.70
N SER A 85 -4.49 -31.35 41.89
CA SER A 85 -3.29 -30.92 42.56
C SER A 85 -2.24 -30.48 41.55
N ASN A 86 -1.52 -29.38 41.89
CA ASN A 86 -0.31 -28.99 41.15
C ASN A 86 0.91 -28.82 42.11
N THR A 87 0.78 -29.28 43.36
CA THR A 87 1.83 -29.13 44.41
C THR A 87 2.41 -30.46 44.86
N ILE A 88 1.55 -31.47 45.10
CA ILE A 88 2.00 -32.77 45.60
C ILE A 88 2.39 -33.66 44.40
N LEU A 89 1.53 -33.77 43.42
CA LEU A 89 1.77 -34.43 42.14
C LEU A 89 1.37 -33.47 41.04
N PRO A 90 2.34 -32.78 40.40
CA PRO A 90 2.02 -31.73 39.44
C PRO A 90 1.37 -32.29 38.15
N ILE A 91 0.44 -31.52 37.62
CA ILE A 91 -0.06 -31.75 36.27
C ILE A 91 1.14 -31.66 35.31
N SER A 92 1.33 -32.67 34.48
CA SER A 92 2.50 -32.80 33.61
C SER A 92 2.11 -33.36 32.25
N GLY A 93 3.01 -33.22 31.27
CA GLY A 93 2.78 -33.74 29.94
C GLY A 93 3.51 -32.95 28.89
N ASN A 94 2.98 -32.99 27.67
CA ASN A 94 3.56 -32.30 26.53
C ASN A 94 2.48 -31.82 25.55
N ILE A 95 2.83 -30.83 24.74
CA ILE A 95 2.13 -30.42 23.52
C ILE A 95 3.17 -30.44 22.40
N ASN A 96 2.94 -31.23 21.34
CA ASN A 96 3.89 -31.49 20.26
C ASN A 96 5.28 -31.98 20.74
N GLY A 97 5.33 -32.69 21.86
CA GLY A 97 6.58 -33.14 22.48
C GLY A 97 7.26 -32.10 23.37
N ASN A 98 6.80 -30.85 23.39
CA ASN A 98 7.35 -29.81 24.26
C ASN A 98 6.71 -29.85 25.66
N THR A 99 7.51 -29.65 26.70
CA THR A 99 7.03 -29.58 28.08
C THR A 99 6.02 -28.44 28.24
N ILE A 100 4.94 -28.71 28.97
CA ILE A 100 3.85 -27.75 29.21
C ILE A 100 4.13 -26.84 30.41
N SER A 101 3.64 -25.61 30.31
CA SER A 101 3.41 -24.72 31.44
C SER A 101 1.94 -24.85 31.88
N VAL A 102 1.71 -25.02 33.18
CA VAL A 102 0.36 -25.27 33.71
C VAL A 102 -0.09 -24.12 34.58
N THR A 103 -1.30 -23.64 34.36
CA THR A 103 -1.98 -22.60 35.17
C THR A 103 -3.41 -23.02 35.46
N GLY A 104 -3.94 -22.58 36.61
CA GLY A 104 -5.31 -22.89 37.01
C GLY A 104 -5.44 -23.18 38.49
N SER A 105 -6.63 -23.52 38.91
CA SER A 105 -6.93 -23.91 40.28
C SER A 105 -8.26 -24.68 40.37
N GLY A 106 -8.40 -25.47 41.44
CA GLY A 106 -9.64 -26.23 41.67
C GLY A 106 -9.87 -27.23 40.54
N THR A 107 -10.98 -27.09 39.83
CA THR A 107 -11.37 -27.96 38.72
C THR A 107 -11.07 -27.40 37.36
N SER A 108 -10.56 -26.16 37.23
CA SER A 108 -10.32 -25.46 35.95
C SER A 108 -8.84 -25.23 35.72
N TRP A 109 -8.30 -25.78 34.66
CA TRP A 109 -6.87 -25.78 34.35
C TRP A 109 -6.59 -25.51 32.87
N SER A 110 -5.38 -25.01 32.62
CA SER A 110 -4.83 -24.82 31.28
C SER A 110 -3.39 -25.29 31.24
N ALA A 111 -3.04 -26.03 30.22
CA ALA A 111 -1.69 -26.45 29.87
C ALA A 111 -1.28 -25.79 28.55
N SER A 112 -0.12 -25.15 28.51
CA SER A 112 0.31 -24.43 27.31
C SER A 112 1.76 -24.69 26.97
N SER A 113 2.07 -24.60 25.66
CA SER A 113 3.44 -24.68 25.13
C SER A 113 3.60 -23.79 23.91
N THR A 114 4.80 -23.21 23.73
CA THR A 114 5.15 -22.38 22.58
C THR A 114 5.66 -23.25 21.45
N VAL A 115 5.19 -22.97 20.23
CA VAL A 115 5.64 -23.67 19.01
C VAL A 115 7.07 -23.26 18.69
N SER A 116 7.91 -24.26 18.52
CA SER A 116 9.33 -24.11 18.18
C SER A 116 9.62 -24.53 16.72
N SER A 117 10.80 -24.18 16.22
CA SER A 117 11.22 -24.54 14.86
C SER A 117 11.36 -26.06 14.64
N ILE A 118 11.56 -26.84 15.70
CA ILE A 118 11.73 -28.29 15.64
C ILE A 118 10.41 -29.07 15.75
N ASP A 119 9.31 -28.41 16.13
CA ASP A 119 8.02 -29.08 16.27
C ASP A 119 7.53 -29.67 14.94
N PRO A 120 6.82 -30.80 14.94
CA PRO A 120 6.22 -31.31 13.71
C PRO A 120 5.13 -30.37 13.19
N GLU A 121 5.00 -30.27 11.87
CA GLU A 121 3.86 -29.63 11.23
C GLU A 121 2.66 -30.59 11.17
N GLY A 122 1.46 -30.01 11.10
CA GLY A 122 0.20 -30.72 11.08
C GLY A 122 -0.61 -30.56 12.36
N ILE A 123 -1.57 -31.46 12.61
CA ILE A 123 -2.45 -31.38 13.77
C ILE A 123 -1.63 -31.52 15.06
N ALA A 124 -1.75 -30.53 15.94
CA ALA A 124 -1.09 -30.52 17.23
C ALA A 124 -1.55 -31.72 18.09
N THR A 125 -0.58 -32.46 18.63
CA THR A 125 -0.82 -33.53 19.57
C THR A 125 -0.54 -33.06 20.99
N PHE A 126 -1.23 -33.64 21.97
CA PHE A 126 -0.97 -33.32 23.35
C PHE A 126 -1.19 -34.53 24.26
N GLU A 127 -0.56 -34.49 25.41
CA GLU A 127 -0.67 -35.50 26.45
C GLU A 127 -0.59 -34.81 27.81
N VAL A 128 -1.63 -34.92 28.67
CA VAL A 128 -1.68 -34.31 29.97
C VAL A 128 -2.07 -35.34 31.03
N SER A 129 -1.17 -35.56 31.99
CA SER A 129 -1.37 -36.41 33.17
C SER A 129 -1.72 -35.52 34.35
N TYR A 130 -2.67 -35.95 35.16
CA TYR A 130 -3.21 -35.16 36.26
C TYR A 130 -3.60 -36.04 37.46
N TYR A 131 -3.65 -35.45 38.63
CA TYR A 131 -3.96 -36.07 39.90
C TYR A 131 -4.89 -35.15 40.70
N ASP A 132 -5.76 -35.74 41.55
CA ASP A 132 -6.51 -34.95 42.52
C ASP A 132 -5.64 -34.44 43.67
N VAL A 133 -6.21 -33.68 44.58
CA VAL A 133 -5.56 -33.14 45.77
C VAL A 133 -5.14 -34.23 46.76
N ASN A 134 -5.66 -35.44 46.69
CA ASN A 134 -5.38 -36.59 47.54
C ASN A 134 -4.39 -37.57 46.90
N GLY A 135 -3.99 -37.34 45.62
CA GLY A 135 -3.01 -38.11 44.89
C GLY A 135 -3.58 -39.26 44.03
N ASN A 136 -4.90 -39.34 43.83
CA ASN A 136 -5.44 -40.28 42.91
C ASN A 136 -5.16 -39.86 41.45
N ALA A 137 -4.60 -40.74 40.69
CA ALA A 137 -4.34 -40.49 39.27
C ALA A 137 -5.61 -40.37 38.47
N GLY A 138 -5.66 -39.50 37.48
CA GLY A 138 -6.75 -39.36 36.55
C GLY A 138 -7.14 -40.68 35.90
N GLY A 139 -8.43 -40.82 35.55
CA GLY A 139 -8.95 -42.05 34.94
C GLY A 139 -8.27 -42.45 33.63
N ALA A 140 -7.80 -41.48 32.85
CA ALA A 140 -6.98 -41.64 31.67
C ALA A 140 -6.13 -40.36 31.45
N THR A 141 -5.00 -40.49 30.77
CA THR A 141 -4.23 -39.35 30.25
C THR A 141 -5.09 -38.60 29.23
N LEU A 142 -5.16 -37.28 29.33
CA LEU A 142 -5.91 -36.44 28.39
C LEU A 142 -5.10 -36.29 27.08
N THR A 143 -5.59 -36.87 25.97
CA THR A 143 -4.95 -36.84 24.67
C THR A 143 -5.87 -36.37 23.53
N SER A 144 -7.11 -36.02 23.84
CA SER A 144 -8.11 -35.53 22.90
C SER A 144 -9.00 -34.49 23.52
N THR A 145 -9.56 -33.61 22.71
CA THR A 145 -10.55 -32.60 23.12
C THR A 145 -11.94 -33.24 23.18
N THR A 146 -12.85 -32.66 23.97
CA THR A 146 -14.22 -33.10 24.05
C THR A 146 -15.16 -32.32 23.10
N ASP A 147 -14.71 -31.17 22.61
CA ASP A 147 -15.43 -30.28 21.69
C ASP A 147 -14.94 -30.41 20.23
N ALA A 148 -14.11 -31.40 19.94
CA ALA A 148 -13.49 -31.64 18.64
C ALA A 148 -12.63 -30.48 18.12
N SER A 149 -12.22 -29.53 18.96
CA SER A 149 -11.28 -28.48 18.57
C SER A 149 -9.92 -29.08 18.24
N THR A 150 -9.24 -28.46 17.25
CA THR A 150 -7.90 -28.82 16.80
C THR A 150 -7.10 -27.56 16.50
N VAL A 151 -5.77 -27.67 16.59
CA VAL A 151 -4.82 -26.65 16.13
C VAL A 151 -3.89 -27.32 15.12
N ILE A 152 -3.66 -26.63 14.00
CA ILE A 152 -2.71 -27.05 12.96
C ILE A 152 -1.42 -26.23 13.15
N VAL A 153 -0.31 -26.87 13.39
CA VAL A 153 1.01 -26.25 13.37
C VAL A 153 1.44 -26.13 11.92
N ASP A 154 1.67 -24.92 11.47
CA ASP A 154 2.12 -24.57 10.13
C ASP A 154 3.22 -23.51 10.22
N LYS A 155 4.44 -23.88 9.83
CA LYS A 155 5.64 -23.06 9.91
C LYS A 155 6.21 -22.72 8.54
N THR A 156 5.61 -23.30 7.50
CA THR A 156 6.09 -23.18 6.12
C THR A 156 5.40 -22.00 5.45
N ALA A 157 6.20 -21.03 5.01
CA ALA A 157 5.66 -19.89 4.26
C ALA A 157 5.24 -20.30 2.84
N PRO A 158 4.18 -19.69 2.28
CA PRO A 158 3.69 -20.02 0.95
C PRO A 158 4.70 -19.66 -0.13
N THR A 159 4.69 -20.42 -1.23
CA THR A 159 5.45 -20.09 -2.44
C THR A 159 4.51 -19.62 -3.54
N ALA A 160 4.80 -18.41 -4.08
CA ALA A 160 4.08 -17.90 -5.23
C ALA A 160 4.70 -18.43 -6.54
N SER A 161 3.84 -18.83 -7.46
CA SER A 161 4.21 -19.31 -8.80
C SER A 161 3.33 -18.62 -9.85
N ASN A 162 3.71 -18.74 -11.14
CA ASN A 162 3.01 -18.09 -12.24
C ASN A 162 2.77 -16.58 -11.99
N VAL A 163 3.73 -15.92 -11.33
CA VAL A 163 3.68 -14.48 -11.13
C VAL A 163 3.87 -13.78 -12.45
N THR A 164 2.86 -13.05 -12.90
CA THR A 164 2.86 -12.32 -14.17
C THR A 164 2.56 -10.86 -13.96
N ILE A 165 3.16 -9.98 -14.78
CA ILE A 165 2.84 -8.56 -14.84
C ILE A 165 2.48 -8.19 -16.27
N LEU A 166 1.35 -7.52 -16.46
CA LEU A 166 0.83 -7.10 -17.76
C LEU A 166 0.17 -5.72 -17.66
N SER A 167 0.20 -4.98 -18.76
CA SER A 167 -0.53 -3.73 -18.96
C SER A 167 -1.85 -3.95 -19.70
N SER A 168 -2.81 -3.05 -19.49
CA SER A 168 -4.04 -2.94 -20.30
C SER A 168 -3.82 -2.28 -21.67
N ASN A 169 -2.62 -1.78 -21.94
CA ASN A 169 -2.26 -1.22 -23.25
C ASN A 169 -2.41 -2.26 -24.36
N ASP A 170 -2.66 -1.84 -25.62
CA ASP A 170 -2.71 -2.73 -26.78
C ASP A 170 -1.43 -3.58 -26.90
N ASN A 171 -0.28 -2.99 -26.59
CA ASN A 171 0.95 -3.73 -26.33
C ASN A 171 1.11 -3.94 -24.83
N ASN A 172 0.74 -5.12 -24.34
CA ASN A 172 0.72 -5.43 -22.91
C ASN A 172 2.08 -5.43 -22.19
N THR A 173 3.18 -5.18 -22.91
CA THR A 173 4.53 -4.96 -22.37
C THR A 173 4.88 -3.47 -22.22
N GLN A 174 3.98 -2.58 -22.62
CA GLN A 174 4.11 -1.12 -22.48
C GLN A 174 2.94 -0.56 -21.68
N ALA A 175 3.15 0.58 -21.06
CA ALA A 175 2.12 1.32 -20.35
C ALA A 175 2.33 2.83 -20.47
N THR A 176 1.22 3.56 -20.51
CA THR A 176 1.17 5.01 -20.49
C THR A 176 0.26 5.49 -19.36
N THR A 177 0.15 6.79 -19.17
CA THR A 177 -0.80 7.36 -18.21
C THR A 177 -2.23 6.91 -18.52
N GLY A 178 -2.91 6.35 -17.52
CA GLY A 178 -4.26 5.81 -17.62
C GLY A 178 -4.32 4.30 -17.83
N ASP A 179 -3.23 3.65 -18.23
CA ASP A 179 -3.17 2.20 -18.34
C ASP A 179 -3.18 1.52 -16.97
N THR A 180 -3.76 0.33 -16.92
CA THR A 180 -3.83 -0.50 -15.72
C THR A 180 -2.73 -1.55 -15.76
N ILE A 181 -1.85 -1.52 -14.77
CA ILE A 181 -0.88 -2.59 -14.54
C ILE A 181 -1.50 -3.62 -13.62
N LYS A 182 -1.51 -4.87 -14.07
CA LYS A 182 -2.06 -6.01 -13.32
C LYS A 182 -0.96 -7.02 -13.02
N VAL A 183 -0.85 -7.40 -11.75
CA VAL A 183 -0.03 -8.53 -11.29
C VAL A 183 -0.96 -9.67 -10.92
N SER A 184 -0.66 -10.87 -11.43
CA SER A 184 -1.41 -12.11 -11.14
C SER A 184 -0.46 -13.17 -10.61
N LEU A 185 -0.93 -13.99 -9.68
CA LEU A 185 -0.13 -15.08 -9.10
C LEU A 185 -0.99 -16.28 -8.72
N THR A 186 -0.33 -17.44 -8.62
CA THR A 186 -0.87 -18.63 -7.95
C THR A 186 0.05 -19.04 -6.80
N SER A 187 -0.52 -19.61 -5.72
CA SER A 187 0.21 -20.11 -4.56
C SER A 187 0.13 -21.65 -4.50
N ASN A 188 1.14 -22.30 -3.89
CA ASN A 188 1.10 -23.73 -3.59
C ASN A 188 0.06 -24.10 -2.53
N GLU A 189 -0.39 -23.11 -1.74
CA GLU A 189 -1.35 -23.28 -0.66
C GLU A 189 -2.30 -22.09 -0.54
N ALA A 190 -3.32 -22.21 0.33
CA ALA A 190 -4.31 -21.15 0.55
C ALA A 190 -3.69 -19.93 1.24
N LEU A 191 -3.90 -18.76 0.65
CA LEU A 191 -3.47 -17.49 1.24
C LEU A 191 -4.63 -16.84 2.02
N SER A 192 -4.29 -16.22 3.13
CA SER A 192 -5.19 -15.36 3.89
C SER A 192 -5.21 -13.93 3.37
N SER A 193 -4.06 -13.45 2.85
CA SER A 193 -3.92 -12.06 2.35
C SER A 193 -2.69 -11.87 1.48
N LEU A 194 -2.72 -10.76 0.70
CA LEU A 194 -1.51 -10.13 0.20
C LEU A 194 -1.31 -8.83 0.97
N SER A 195 -0.15 -8.64 1.59
CA SER A 195 0.23 -7.40 2.28
C SER A 195 1.37 -6.68 1.57
N ASP A 196 1.58 -5.40 1.91
CA ASP A 196 2.66 -4.55 1.38
C ASP A 196 2.72 -4.50 -0.15
N ALA A 197 1.58 -4.72 -0.82
CA ALA A 197 1.49 -4.73 -2.27
C ALA A 197 1.75 -3.34 -2.85
N LYS A 198 2.69 -3.27 -3.79
CA LYS A 198 3.06 -2.05 -4.54
C LYS A 198 3.25 -2.36 -6.02
N ILE A 199 2.97 -1.37 -6.87
CA ILE A 199 3.31 -1.33 -8.29
C ILE A 199 3.88 0.06 -8.56
N ALA A 200 5.01 0.15 -9.27
CA ALA A 200 5.71 1.39 -9.56
C ALA A 200 5.96 2.25 -8.28
N GLY A 201 6.31 1.60 -7.17
CA GLY A 201 6.48 2.25 -5.87
C GLY A 201 5.19 2.67 -5.15
N GLN A 202 4.02 2.61 -5.82
CA GLN A 202 2.72 3.03 -5.27
C GLN A 202 2.05 1.91 -4.48
N THR A 203 1.57 2.23 -3.28
CA THR A 203 0.85 1.28 -2.42
C THR A 203 -0.52 0.95 -3.01
N ILE A 204 -0.86 -0.34 -3.08
CA ILE A 204 -2.13 -0.81 -3.64
C ILE A 204 -3.23 -0.74 -2.58
N SER A 205 -4.36 -0.13 -2.96
CA SER A 205 -5.56 -0.13 -2.12
C SER A 205 -6.12 -1.56 -1.97
N ALA A 206 -6.65 -1.89 -0.79
CA ALA A 206 -7.26 -3.19 -0.53
C ALA A 206 -8.39 -3.54 -1.51
N SER A 207 -9.11 -2.54 -2.05
CA SER A 207 -10.14 -2.73 -3.09
C SER A 207 -9.58 -3.25 -4.43
N ASN A 208 -8.28 -3.06 -4.65
CA ASN A 208 -7.58 -3.46 -5.86
C ASN A 208 -6.77 -4.76 -5.66
N ILE A 209 -7.00 -5.48 -4.56
CA ILE A 209 -6.43 -6.79 -4.29
C ILE A 209 -7.57 -7.77 -4.22
N VAL A 210 -7.62 -8.74 -5.12
CA VAL A 210 -8.72 -9.69 -5.25
C VAL A 210 -8.22 -11.13 -5.33
N SER A 211 -8.84 -11.97 -4.52
CA SER A 211 -8.71 -13.42 -4.59
C SER A 211 -9.76 -13.96 -5.56
N THR A 212 -9.35 -14.73 -6.54
CA THR A 212 -10.25 -15.46 -7.45
C THR A 212 -10.52 -16.89 -6.96
N THR A 213 -9.54 -17.46 -6.25
CA THR A 213 -9.62 -18.69 -5.45
C THR A 213 -8.69 -18.51 -4.25
N ASN A 214 -8.75 -19.40 -3.23
CA ASN A 214 -7.83 -19.30 -2.08
C ASN A 214 -6.35 -19.30 -2.50
N THR A 215 -6.02 -19.85 -3.68
CA THR A 215 -4.64 -19.97 -4.18
C THR A 215 -4.33 -19.04 -5.35
N SER A 216 -5.30 -18.32 -5.90
CA SER A 216 -5.10 -17.43 -7.07
C SER A 216 -5.52 -16.02 -6.76
N TRP A 217 -4.60 -15.09 -6.93
CA TRP A 217 -4.76 -13.69 -6.55
C TRP A 217 -4.35 -12.75 -7.67
N ASN A 218 -4.97 -11.57 -7.69
CA ASN A 218 -4.62 -10.47 -8.58
C ASN A 218 -4.61 -9.17 -7.79
N PHE A 219 -3.74 -8.24 -8.20
CA PHE A 219 -3.80 -6.85 -7.77
C PHE A 219 -3.40 -5.93 -8.91
N TRP A 220 -3.84 -4.66 -8.87
CA TRP A 220 -3.63 -3.74 -9.98
C TRP A 220 -3.52 -2.29 -9.53
N TYR A 221 -2.88 -1.51 -10.39
CA TYR A 221 -2.71 -0.07 -10.26
C TYR A 221 -2.94 0.61 -11.61
N VAL A 222 -3.63 1.78 -11.61
CA VAL A 222 -3.80 2.63 -12.78
C VAL A 222 -2.71 3.69 -12.77
N MET A 223 -1.87 3.74 -13.81
CA MET A 223 -0.75 4.67 -13.94
C MET A 223 -1.26 6.11 -14.01
N GLN A 224 -0.73 6.99 -13.16
CA GLN A 224 -1.19 8.39 -13.02
C GLN A 224 -0.33 9.39 -13.81
N GLY A 225 0.82 8.96 -14.34
CA GLY A 225 1.77 9.80 -15.07
C GLY A 225 2.63 10.70 -14.16
N GLY A 226 2.77 10.29 -12.90
CA GLY A 226 3.75 10.82 -11.95
C GLY A 226 4.80 9.80 -11.53
N GLU A 227 4.67 8.56 -12.03
CA GLU A 227 5.61 7.47 -11.86
C GLU A 227 6.85 7.69 -12.74
N LEU A 228 7.96 7.05 -12.37
CA LEU A 228 9.19 7.13 -13.14
C LEU A 228 9.09 6.31 -14.43
N ASP A 229 9.57 6.87 -15.53
CA ASP A 229 9.69 6.15 -16.79
C ASP A 229 10.66 4.98 -16.67
N GLY A 230 10.37 3.90 -17.37
CA GLY A 230 11.17 2.70 -17.40
C GLY A 230 10.42 1.45 -16.97
N ASN A 231 11.15 0.42 -16.51
CA ASN A 231 10.56 -0.86 -16.12
C ASN A 231 9.68 -0.70 -14.86
N VAL A 232 8.45 -1.20 -14.93
CA VAL A 232 7.50 -1.18 -13.82
C VAL A 232 7.87 -2.30 -12.85
N ASP A 233 8.29 -1.93 -11.66
CA ASP A 233 8.53 -2.83 -10.55
C ASP A 233 7.24 -3.11 -9.76
N PHE A 234 7.24 -4.21 -9.01
CA PHE A 234 6.19 -4.52 -8.04
C PHE A 234 6.80 -5.25 -6.83
N THR A 235 6.07 -5.24 -5.73
CA THR A 235 6.35 -6.07 -4.56
C THR A 235 5.05 -6.42 -3.85
N PHE A 236 5.01 -7.56 -3.20
CA PHE A 236 3.94 -7.97 -2.28
C PHE A 236 4.46 -9.06 -1.34
N THR A 237 3.79 -9.23 -0.20
CA THR A 237 3.99 -10.36 0.71
C THR A 237 2.76 -11.25 0.67
N ALA A 238 2.92 -12.50 0.25
CA ALA A 238 1.88 -13.53 0.31
C ALA A 238 1.87 -14.14 1.70
N ASN A 239 0.75 -14.08 2.40
CA ASN A 239 0.59 -14.64 3.74
C ASN A 239 -0.38 -15.82 3.70
N ASP A 240 0.00 -16.97 4.29
CA ASP A 240 -0.86 -18.12 4.49
C ASP A 240 -1.90 -17.89 5.63
N ILE A 241 -2.66 -18.93 5.97
CA ILE A 241 -3.68 -18.86 7.02
C ILE A 241 -3.07 -18.76 8.42
N ALA A 242 -1.89 -19.34 8.64
CA ALA A 242 -1.13 -19.23 9.87
C ALA A 242 -0.39 -17.87 10.00
N GLY A 243 -0.28 -17.12 8.90
CA GLY A 243 0.41 -15.84 8.85
C GLY A 243 1.92 -15.97 8.63
N ASN A 244 2.40 -17.09 8.05
CA ASN A 244 3.75 -17.13 7.49
C ASN A 244 3.74 -16.37 6.17
N GLY A 245 4.79 -15.58 5.89
CA GLY A 245 4.82 -14.69 4.74
C GLY A 245 6.04 -14.89 3.83
N THR A 246 5.80 -14.79 2.51
CA THR A 246 6.87 -14.74 1.50
C THR A 246 6.76 -13.46 0.69
N THR A 247 7.83 -12.67 0.63
CA THR A 247 7.89 -11.46 -0.20
C THR A 247 8.35 -11.79 -1.62
N VAL A 248 7.62 -11.28 -2.60
CA VAL A 248 7.87 -11.47 -4.04
C VAL A 248 7.98 -10.11 -4.71
N ASN A 249 9.02 -9.93 -5.53
CA ASN A 249 9.31 -8.69 -6.27
C ASN A 249 9.77 -8.92 -7.71
N THR A 250 9.75 -10.16 -8.17
CA THR A 250 10.14 -10.55 -9.53
C THR A 250 9.07 -11.41 -10.17
N PRO A 251 8.68 -11.15 -11.44
CA PRO A 251 7.73 -12.00 -12.14
C PRO A 251 8.41 -13.29 -12.63
N ASN A 252 7.62 -14.36 -12.78
CA ASN A 252 8.04 -15.56 -13.51
C ASN A 252 7.99 -15.31 -15.03
N SER A 253 7.09 -14.41 -15.48
CA SER A 253 6.99 -14.01 -16.87
C SER A 253 6.34 -12.61 -17.00
N GLY A 254 6.63 -11.94 -18.12
CA GLY A 254 6.19 -10.60 -18.41
C GLY A 254 7.11 -9.53 -17.84
N SER A 255 7.10 -8.39 -18.50
CA SER A 255 7.66 -7.13 -18.03
C SER A 255 6.87 -6.01 -18.67
N VAL A 256 6.71 -4.90 -17.99
CA VAL A 256 6.03 -3.73 -18.52
C VAL A 256 6.96 -2.54 -18.40
N SER A 257 7.10 -1.76 -19.48
CA SER A 257 7.82 -0.49 -19.47
C SER A 257 6.80 0.64 -19.48
N PHE A 258 6.89 1.55 -18.54
CA PHE A 258 6.07 2.75 -18.44
C PHE A 258 6.78 3.94 -19.08
N SER A 259 6.01 4.76 -19.81
CA SER A 259 6.42 6.06 -20.29
C SER A 259 5.26 7.04 -20.10
N ALA A 260 5.50 8.12 -19.38
CA ALA A 260 4.48 9.14 -19.15
C ALA A 260 4.17 9.89 -20.44
N ASN A 261 2.94 10.41 -20.59
CA ASN A 261 2.59 11.25 -21.73
C ASN A 261 3.37 12.57 -21.65
N PRO A 262 3.99 13.04 -22.75
CA PRO A 262 4.65 14.34 -22.77
C PRO A 262 3.71 15.47 -22.35
N LYS A 263 4.18 16.39 -21.52
CA LYS A 263 3.39 17.54 -21.01
C LYS A 263 4.10 18.84 -21.35
N ILE A 264 3.33 19.90 -21.61
CA ILE A 264 3.85 21.24 -21.80
C ILE A 264 4.26 21.83 -20.44
N LEU A 265 5.48 22.34 -20.33
CA LEU A 265 6.02 22.97 -19.13
C LEU A 265 5.85 24.49 -19.16
N TRP A 266 6.24 25.13 -20.27
CA TRP A 266 6.13 26.57 -20.43
C TRP A 266 6.08 26.98 -21.89
N VAL A 267 5.64 28.23 -22.12
CA VAL A 267 5.66 28.91 -23.42
C VAL A 267 6.45 30.20 -23.28
N THR A 268 7.31 30.50 -24.25
CA THR A 268 8.11 31.73 -24.27
C THR A 268 8.38 32.16 -25.70
N SER A 269 9.19 33.20 -25.88
CA SER A 269 9.64 33.66 -27.21
C SER A 269 11.13 33.77 -27.26
N THR A 270 11.70 33.58 -28.47
CA THR A 270 13.12 33.85 -28.75
C THR A 270 13.41 35.34 -28.94
N ASN A 271 12.36 36.17 -29.11
CA ASN A 271 12.51 37.62 -29.26
C ASN A 271 12.73 38.31 -27.90
N TYR A 272 13.31 39.48 -27.91
CA TYR A 272 13.44 40.34 -26.73
C TYR A 272 12.08 40.99 -26.41
N ASN A 273 11.93 41.47 -25.16
CA ASN A 273 10.78 42.29 -24.77
C ASN A 273 10.83 43.62 -25.56
N GLY A 274 9.69 44.12 -26.00
CA GLY A 274 9.59 45.34 -26.80
C GLY A 274 8.37 45.36 -27.71
N SER A 275 8.25 46.45 -28.52
CA SER A 275 7.19 46.63 -29.50
C SER A 275 7.61 46.10 -30.86
N TYR A 276 6.71 45.47 -31.55
CA TYR A 276 6.87 44.89 -32.88
C TYR A 276 5.70 45.32 -33.76
N ASN A 277 5.97 45.64 -35.01
CA ASN A 277 4.99 46.05 -36.00
C ASN A 277 4.88 45.05 -37.18
N ALA A 278 4.01 45.35 -38.11
CA ALA A 278 3.75 44.55 -39.27
C ALA A 278 5.05 44.17 -40.03
N GLY A 279 5.14 42.90 -40.42
CA GLY A 279 6.30 42.27 -41.09
C GLY A 279 7.36 41.75 -40.11
N ASN A 280 7.33 42.08 -38.82
CA ASN A 280 8.23 41.49 -37.85
C ASN A 280 7.89 40.01 -37.60
N VAL A 281 8.94 39.20 -37.33
CA VAL A 281 8.77 37.77 -37.00
C VAL A 281 9.03 37.55 -35.53
N ILE A 282 8.06 36.94 -34.84
CA ILE A 282 8.14 36.59 -33.43
C ILE A 282 8.20 35.07 -33.32
N GLY A 283 9.32 34.53 -32.86
CA GLY A 283 9.50 33.08 -32.66
C GLY A 283 8.96 32.64 -31.33
N ILE A 284 7.83 31.98 -31.30
CA ILE A 284 7.21 31.45 -30.10
C ILE A 284 7.68 30.00 -29.91
N THR A 285 8.05 29.63 -28.70
CA THR A 285 8.51 28.29 -28.36
C THR A 285 7.64 27.67 -27.27
N VAL A 286 7.19 26.44 -27.53
CA VAL A 286 6.42 25.59 -26.59
C VAL A 286 7.36 24.49 -26.10
N HIS A 287 7.60 24.45 -24.78
CA HIS A 287 8.54 23.53 -24.15
C HIS A 287 7.83 22.40 -23.45
N PHE A 288 8.22 21.18 -23.76
CA PHE A 288 7.70 19.94 -23.17
C PHE A 288 8.67 19.39 -22.11
N ILE A 289 8.17 18.49 -21.27
CA ILE A 289 8.99 17.79 -20.26
C ILE A 289 10.07 16.90 -20.91
N GLU A 290 9.81 16.44 -22.13
CA GLU A 290 10.64 15.51 -22.90
C GLU A 290 10.59 15.80 -24.39
N SER A 291 11.38 15.03 -25.18
CA SER A 291 11.41 15.19 -26.64
C SER A 291 10.13 14.69 -27.27
N VAL A 292 9.57 15.50 -28.17
CA VAL A 292 8.35 15.18 -28.92
C VAL A 292 8.59 15.18 -30.42
N TYR A 293 7.88 14.32 -31.13
CA TYR A 293 7.92 14.17 -32.58
C TYR A 293 6.59 14.62 -33.18
N VAL A 294 6.68 15.53 -34.16
CA VAL A 294 5.53 15.99 -34.94
C VAL A 294 5.47 15.18 -36.22
N THR A 295 4.32 14.53 -36.47
CA THR A 295 4.11 13.76 -37.71
C THR A 295 2.72 14.07 -38.32
N GLY A 296 2.56 13.86 -39.60
CA GLY A 296 1.31 14.14 -40.34
C GLY A 296 1.16 15.62 -40.72
N GLY A 297 0.10 16.27 -40.27
CA GLY A 297 -0.20 17.68 -40.58
C GLY A 297 0.70 18.70 -39.92
N THR A 298 0.26 19.94 -39.81
CA THR A 298 0.99 21.05 -39.18
C THR A 298 0.23 21.53 -37.96
N PRO A 299 0.71 21.30 -36.72
CA PRO A 299 0.11 21.87 -35.51
C PRO A 299 -0.02 23.37 -35.61
N GLN A 300 -1.03 23.94 -34.98
CA GLN A 300 -1.32 25.37 -35.00
C GLN A 300 -1.48 25.91 -33.59
N LEU A 301 -0.94 27.13 -33.38
CA LEU A 301 -1.10 27.89 -32.15
C LEU A 301 -1.91 29.17 -32.45
N THR A 302 -3.02 29.35 -31.77
CA THR A 302 -3.85 30.57 -31.89
C THR A 302 -3.37 31.60 -30.87
N LEU A 303 -2.99 32.80 -31.36
CA LEU A 303 -2.51 33.92 -30.55
C LEU A 303 -3.61 34.95 -30.39
N GLU A 304 -3.66 35.61 -29.22
CA GLU A 304 -4.54 36.75 -28.92
C GLU A 304 -3.94 37.99 -29.55
N THR A 305 -4.39 38.34 -30.74
CA THR A 305 -3.86 39.49 -31.54
C THR A 305 -4.98 40.44 -32.02
N GLY A 306 -6.19 40.31 -31.48
CA GLY A 306 -7.36 41.13 -31.79
C GLY A 306 -8.47 40.35 -32.49
N SER A 307 -9.05 40.91 -33.55
CA SER A 307 -10.13 40.25 -34.25
C SER A 307 -9.96 40.34 -35.78
N PRO A 308 -9.73 39.21 -36.48
CA PRO A 308 -9.57 37.84 -35.97
C PRO A 308 -8.21 37.61 -35.33
N ASP A 309 -8.15 36.59 -34.43
CA ASP A 309 -6.92 36.11 -33.84
C ASP A 309 -5.96 35.48 -34.86
N ALA A 310 -4.65 35.64 -34.68
CA ALA A 310 -3.66 35.04 -35.55
C ALA A 310 -3.50 33.54 -35.26
N VAL A 311 -3.56 32.70 -36.30
CA VAL A 311 -3.32 31.25 -36.24
C VAL A 311 -1.95 30.95 -36.85
N VAL A 312 -1.02 30.46 -36.03
CA VAL A 312 0.39 30.30 -36.41
C VAL A 312 0.72 28.82 -36.55
N GLY A 313 1.26 28.42 -37.71
CA GLY A 313 1.68 27.05 -37.96
C GLY A 313 3.00 26.71 -37.29
N TYR A 314 3.14 25.44 -36.90
CA TYR A 314 4.42 24.85 -36.45
C TYR A 314 5.51 25.00 -37.51
N THR A 315 6.71 25.41 -37.09
CA THR A 315 7.84 25.68 -37.98
C THR A 315 8.96 24.65 -37.84
N SER A 316 9.34 24.30 -36.59
CA SER A 316 10.48 23.42 -36.33
C SER A 316 10.52 22.89 -34.91
N GLY A 317 11.43 21.91 -34.63
CA GLY A 317 11.69 21.40 -33.28
C GLY A 317 11.26 19.94 -33.05
N SER A 318 10.72 19.25 -34.06
CA SER A 318 10.42 17.81 -33.94
C SER A 318 11.68 17.01 -33.60
N GLY A 319 11.56 16.04 -32.66
CA GLY A 319 12.69 15.28 -32.11
C GLY A 319 13.41 15.97 -30.97
N THR A 320 12.92 17.11 -30.51
CA THR A 320 13.42 17.83 -29.33
C THR A 320 12.28 18.09 -28.33
N ASN A 321 12.60 18.62 -27.16
CA ASN A 321 11.59 19.03 -26.18
C ASN A 321 11.00 20.43 -26.43
N THR A 322 11.26 21.04 -27.58
CA THR A 322 10.85 22.42 -27.89
C THR A 322 10.30 22.52 -29.30
N LEU A 323 9.02 22.87 -29.42
CA LEU A 323 8.40 23.18 -30.70
C LEU A 323 8.36 24.68 -30.94
N ARG A 324 8.64 25.10 -32.17
CA ARG A 324 8.70 26.51 -32.60
C ARG A 324 7.57 26.85 -33.54
N PHE A 325 7.01 28.06 -33.34
CA PHE A 325 5.96 28.68 -34.14
C PHE A 325 6.44 30.10 -34.50
N ASP A 326 6.63 30.43 -35.79
CA ASP A 326 7.06 31.72 -36.23
C ASP A 326 5.84 32.56 -36.63
N TYR A 327 5.46 33.51 -35.78
CA TYR A 327 4.38 34.46 -36.01
C TYR A 327 4.90 35.65 -36.78
N ILE A 328 4.30 35.94 -37.94
CA ILE A 328 4.56 37.13 -38.73
C ILE A 328 3.44 38.12 -38.41
N VAL A 329 3.80 39.28 -37.83
CA VAL A 329 2.82 40.32 -37.47
C VAL A 329 2.14 40.88 -38.73
N SER A 330 0.78 40.88 -38.71
CA SER A 330 -0.03 41.48 -39.76
C SER A 330 -0.44 42.90 -39.41
N GLU A 331 -0.77 43.76 -40.42
CA GLU A 331 -1.15 45.14 -40.21
C GLU A 331 -2.38 45.33 -39.32
N SER A 332 -3.28 44.33 -39.25
CA SER A 332 -4.47 44.35 -38.43
C SER A 332 -4.28 43.86 -37.01
N ASP A 333 -3.11 43.32 -36.66
CA ASP A 333 -2.86 42.75 -35.39
C ASP A 333 -2.50 43.79 -34.35
N SER A 334 -2.96 43.59 -33.13
CA SER A 334 -2.59 44.43 -31.98
C SER A 334 -2.62 43.60 -30.70
N SER A 335 -1.66 43.85 -29.77
CA SER A 335 -1.65 43.25 -28.46
C SER A 335 -0.82 44.09 -27.51
N VAL A 336 -1.35 44.37 -26.35
CA VAL A 336 -0.59 45.13 -25.29
C VAL A 336 0.42 44.25 -24.60
N ASP A 337 0.24 42.93 -24.67
CA ASP A 337 1.16 41.89 -24.16
C ASP A 337 0.80 40.56 -24.81
N LEU A 338 1.55 40.15 -25.80
CA LEU A 338 1.26 39.01 -26.64
C LEU A 338 1.11 37.70 -25.84
N SER A 339 -0.03 37.07 -25.99
CA SER A 339 -0.30 35.75 -25.45
C SER A 339 -0.97 34.84 -26.49
N TYR A 340 -1.24 33.61 -26.11
CA TYR A 340 -2.13 32.74 -26.87
C TYR A 340 -3.56 32.86 -26.34
N ALA A 341 -4.56 32.52 -27.18
CA ALA A 341 -5.97 32.81 -26.92
C ALA A 341 -6.55 32.06 -25.70
N SER A 342 -6.06 30.87 -25.37
CA SER A 342 -6.49 30.06 -24.21
C SER A 342 -5.52 28.93 -23.93
N ALA A 343 -5.70 28.24 -22.80
CA ALA A 343 -4.96 26.99 -22.49
C ALA A 343 -5.15 25.88 -23.57
N ASN A 344 -6.19 25.94 -24.39
CA ASN A 344 -6.46 25.01 -25.48
C ASN A 344 -6.09 25.55 -26.85
N ALA A 345 -5.28 26.59 -26.93
CA ALA A 345 -4.92 27.26 -28.20
C ALA A 345 -3.99 26.46 -29.10
N LEU A 346 -3.32 25.41 -28.60
CA LEU A 346 -2.49 24.50 -29.40
C LEU A 346 -3.34 23.38 -29.98
N ALA A 347 -3.53 23.36 -31.31
CA ALA A 347 -4.31 22.38 -32.02
C ALA A 347 -3.45 21.48 -32.93
N LEU A 348 -3.78 20.23 -33.04
CA LEU A 348 -3.05 19.25 -33.88
C LEU A 348 -3.20 19.53 -35.40
N ASN A 349 -4.35 19.99 -35.85
CA ASN A 349 -4.63 20.28 -37.25
C ASN A 349 -4.21 19.13 -38.21
N GLY A 350 -4.66 17.90 -37.88
CA GLY A 350 -4.35 16.69 -38.66
C GLY A 350 -2.94 16.12 -38.44
N SER A 351 -2.17 16.66 -37.48
CA SER A 351 -0.89 16.11 -37.05
C SER A 351 -1.02 15.24 -35.81
N SER A 352 0.08 14.58 -35.42
CA SER A 352 0.26 14.06 -34.07
C SER A 352 1.50 14.71 -33.42
N ILE A 353 1.46 14.86 -32.10
CA ILE A 353 2.63 15.24 -31.28
C ILE A 353 2.79 14.12 -30.27
N GLN A 354 3.85 13.34 -30.37
CA GLN A 354 4.08 12.12 -29.60
C GLN A 354 5.52 12.04 -29.13
N ASP A 355 5.78 11.28 -28.05
CA ASP A 355 7.16 10.90 -27.67
C ASP A 355 7.73 9.81 -28.60
N SER A 356 8.93 9.32 -28.28
CA SER A 356 9.58 8.25 -29.03
C SER A 356 8.91 6.87 -28.83
N ALA A 357 8.09 6.71 -27.81
CA ALA A 357 7.31 5.50 -27.53
C ALA A 357 5.95 5.52 -28.22
N GLY A 358 5.53 6.64 -28.81
CA GLY A 358 4.23 6.83 -29.47
C GLY A 358 3.14 7.37 -28.57
N ASN A 359 3.47 7.83 -27.35
CA ASN A 359 2.48 8.40 -26.41
C ASN A 359 2.10 9.81 -26.86
N ASN A 360 0.80 10.10 -26.92
CA ASN A 360 0.30 11.39 -27.30
C ASN A 360 0.62 12.46 -26.26
N ALA A 361 1.08 13.62 -26.68
CA ALA A 361 1.31 14.76 -25.80
C ALA A 361 0.00 15.33 -25.26
N VAL A 362 0.05 15.76 -23.99
CA VAL A 362 -0.99 16.59 -23.37
C VAL A 362 -0.76 18.03 -23.81
N LEU A 363 -1.69 18.59 -24.60
CA LEU A 363 -1.51 19.87 -25.29
C LEU A 363 -2.02 21.08 -24.48
N THR A 364 -2.42 20.89 -23.23
CA THR A 364 -2.89 21.96 -22.37
C THR A 364 -1.74 22.91 -22.05
N LEU A 365 -1.83 24.14 -22.54
CA LEU A 365 -0.91 25.22 -22.23
C LEU A 365 -1.15 25.77 -20.82
N PRO A 366 -0.17 26.43 -20.17
CA PRO A 366 -0.42 27.25 -18.99
C PRO A 366 -1.52 28.30 -19.28
N GLU A 367 -2.37 28.62 -18.31
CA GLU A 367 -3.38 29.66 -18.50
C GLU A 367 -2.74 31.00 -18.90
N PRO A 368 -3.28 31.75 -19.88
CA PRO A 368 -2.75 33.06 -20.26
C PRO A 368 -2.55 33.98 -19.04
N GLY A 369 -1.39 34.61 -18.93
CA GLY A 369 -1.01 35.47 -17.79
C GLY A 369 -0.58 34.73 -16.52
N SER A 370 -0.74 33.40 -16.45
CA SER A 370 -0.24 32.61 -15.34
C SER A 370 1.26 32.32 -15.46
N VAL A 371 1.88 31.89 -14.35
CA VAL A 371 3.28 31.43 -14.34
C VAL A 371 3.52 30.43 -15.47
N TYR A 372 4.62 30.61 -16.21
CA TYR A 372 5.03 29.79 -17.38
C TYR A 372 4.24 30.05 -18.66
N SER A 373 3.25 30.96 -18.71
CA SER A 373 2.62 31.38 -19.96
C SER A 373 3.54 32.31 -20.77
N LEU A 374 3.17 32.56 -22.04
CA LEU A 374 3.93 33.46 -22.92
C LEU A 374 4.01 34.86 -22.35
N SER A 375 2.88 35.50 -22.02
CA SER A 375 2.81 36.84 -21.48
C SER A 375 3.38 37.00 -20.06
N TYR A 376 3.48 35.89 -19.28
CA TYR A 376 4.25 35.90 -18.02
C TYR A 376 5.77 35.93 -18.26
N ASN A 377 6.24 35.20 -19.26
CA ASN A 377 7.67 35.03 -19.56
C ASN A 377 8.25 36.15 -20.42
N LYS A 378 7.39 36.88 -21.14
CA LYS A 378 7.76 37.91 -22.11
C LYS A 378 6.77 39.07 -22.05
N ASN A 379 7.26 40.27 -22.29
CA ASN A 379 6.46 41.46 -22.52
C ASN A 379 6.67 41.87 -23.99
N ILE A 380 5.82 41.35 -24.88
CA ILE A 380 5.88 41.59 -26.34
C ILE A 380 4.61 42.35 -26.71
N ILE A 381 4.80 43.55 -27.20
CA ILE A 381 3.71 44.44 -27.63
C ILE A 381 3.61 44.40 -29.15
N ILE A 382 2.42 44.17 -29.66
CA ILE A 382 2.11 44.31 -31.11
C ILE A 382 1.45 45.65 -31.31
N ASP A 383 2.17 46.55 -31.97
CA ASP A 383 1.75 47.92 -32.19
C ASP A 383 1.96 48.33 -33.65
N ASN A 384 0.86 48.51 -34.37
CA ASN A 384 0.78 48.92 -35.75
C ASN A 384 0.19 50.32 -35.90
N VAL A 385 0.14 51.07 -34.82
CA VAL A 385 -0.38 52.45 -34.85
C VAL A 385 0.77 53.42 -35.15
N ASP A 386 0.68 54.13 -36.23
CA ASP A 386 1.67 55.17 -36.55
C ASP A 386 1.55 56.37 -35.59
N PRO A 387 2.68 56.94 -35.09
CA PRO A 387 2.66 58.13 -34.27
C PRO A 387 2.14 59.32 -35.03
N VAL A 388 1.11 60.00 -34.52
CA VAL A 388 0.46 61.16 -35.11
C VAL A 388 0.64 62.39 -34.20
N VAL A 389 0.97 63.52 -34.80
CA VAL A 389 1.02 64.78 -34.05
C VAL A 389 -0.39 65.16 -33.61
N THR A 390 -0.63 65.23 -32.30
CA THR A 390 -1.92 65.60 -31.69
C THR A 390 -2.03 67.12 -31.45
N SER A 391 -0.93 67.79 -31.14
CA SER A 391 -0.89 69.25 -30.96
C SER A 391 0.55 69.80 -31.08
N VAL A 392 0.65 71.08 -31.39
CA VAL A 392 1.88 71.83 -31.32
C VAL A 392 1.62 73.05 -30.40
N SER A 393 2.49 73.27 -29.44
CA SER A 393 2.35 74.36 -28.47
C SER A 393 3.69 75.08 -28.27
N SER A 394 3.68 76.15 -27.57
CA SER A 394 4.87 76.91 -27.19
C SER A 394 4.82 77.28 -25.69
N ASN A 395 6.00 77.42 -25.10
CA ASN A 395 6.12 77.93 -23.72
C ASN A 395 5.93 79.40 -23.61
N GLN A 396 5.78 80.12 -24.75
CA GLN A 396 5.60 81.55 -24.80
C GLN A 396 4.10 81.93 -25.01
N SER A 397 3.64 83.02 -24.40
CA SER A 397 2.37 83.63 -24.72
C SER A 397 2.44 84.41 -26.03
N ASN A 398 1.28 84.69 -26.66
CA ASN A 398 1.24 85.48 -27.89
C ASN A 398 1.96 86.83 -27.70
N GLY A 399 2.88 87.15 -28.61
CA GLY A 399 3.64 88.39 -28.51
C GLY A 399 4.67 88.50 -29.60
N THR A 400 5.44 89.61 -29.53
CA THR A 400 6.58 89.88 -30.41
C THR A 400 7.86 89.57 -29.66
N PHE A 401 8.76 88.85 -30.33
CA PHE A 401 10.03 88.35 -29.76
C PHE A 401 11.22 89.03 -30.45
N ASN A 402 12.29 89.30 -29.67
CA ASN A 402 13.49 89.97 -30.14
C ASN A 402 14.60 88.95 -30.47
N ILE A 403 15.70 89.45 -31.08
CA ILE A 403 16.91 88.67 -31.30
C ILE A 403 17.45 88.20 -29.94
N ASN A 404 17.76 86.90 -29.82
CA ASN A 404 18.21 86.14 -28.64
C ASN A 404 17.10 85.74 -27.65
N ASP A 405 15.80 85.92 -27.93
CA ASP A 405 14.76 85.30 -27.20
C ASP A 405 14.66 83.81 -27.54
N TYR A 406 14.50 82.97 -26.53
CA TYR A 406 14.34 81.56 -26.71
C TYR A 406 12.86 81.18 -26.66
N MET A 407 12.42 80.44 -27.66
CA MET A 407 11.10 79.84 -27.71
C MET A 407 11.25 78.29 -27.82
N TYR A 408 10.56 77.66 -26.89
CA TYR A 408 10.44 76.16 -26.96
C TYR A 408 9.15 75.82 -27.67
N ILE A 409 9.25 75.00 -28.70
CA ILE A 409 8.13 74.42 -29.44
C ILE A 409 7.98 72.99 -28.96
N TYR A 410 6.81 72.65 -28.46
CA TYR A 410 6.45 71.29 -28.05
C TYR A 410 5.58 70.68 -29.13
N VAL A 411 5.98 69.50 -29.61
CA VAL A 411 5.18 68.67 -30.53
C VAL A 411 4.71 67.48 -29.72
N HIS A 412 3.39 67.35 -29.57
CA HIS A 412 2.73 66.27 -28.83
C HIS A 412 2.25 65.24 -29.80
N PHE A 413 2.56 63.95 -29.49
CA PHE A 413 2.14 62.81 -30.28
C PHE A 413 1.07 62.04 -29.47
N ASN A 414 0.33 61.16 -30.16
CA ASN A 414 -0.64 60.21 -29.55
C ASN A 414 0.08 59.13 -28.75
N GLU A 415 1.36 58.91 -28.92
CA GLU A 415 2.18 57.86 -28.31
C GLU A 415 3.62 58.31 -28.06
N SER A 416 4.42 57.48 -27.40
CA SER A 416 5.86 57.71 -27.20
C SER A 416 6.61 57.51 -28.49
N ILE A 417 7.50 58.43 -28.82
CA ILE A 417 8.33 58.38 -30.01
C ILE A 417 9.83 58.40 -29.67
N ASP A 418 10.64 57.69 -30.45
CA ASP A 418 12.08 57.79 -30.46
C ASP A 418 12.50 58.69 -31.63
N VAL A 419 13.29 59.75 -31.33
CA VAL A 419 13.84 60.64 -32.33
C VAL A 419 15.26 60.22 -32.62
N THR A 420 15.48 59.69 -33.83
CA THR A 420 16.82 59.36 -34.32
C THR A 420 17.27 60.45 -35.28
N GLY A 421 18.49 60.95 -35.12
CA GLY A 421 19.05 62.01 -35.95
C GLY A 421 20.42 61.68 -36.42
#